data_fe8dabd21f046d2e7ff850bbbba77033
#
_entry.id   fe8dabd21f046d2e7ff850bbbba77033
#
_cell.length_a   1.000
_cell.length_b   1.000
_cell.length_c   1.000
_cell.angle_alpha   90.00
_cell.angle_beta   90.00
_cell.angle_gamma   90.00
#
_symmetry.space_group_name_H-M   'P 1'
#
loop_
_entity.id
_entity.type
_entity.pdbx_description
1 polymer ?
#
loop_
_entity_poly.entity_id
_entity_poly.type
_entity_poly.pdbx_seq_one_letter_code
_entity_poly.pdbx_strand_id
1 'polypeptide(L)'
;MGSHLADRLINDGHDITVIDDLSTGRYSNVAHLEGHKRFRLIIDTVLNSTLMEELIRETDRVFHMASAVGVKLIMDHPVKTIETIFRGTDVVLGLCSRYRKRVLIPSTSEVYGKGASVPFKEDDDLLTGATDKHRWAYACAKTLDEFLALAHWKETRLPVVVVRLFNTVGPRQTGQYGMVVPRFVRAAIKNEPLEVFGDGTQSRCFGHVADVVEGLVKLLETPECFGQVINLGNSEECTIKNLADRAIELTGSTSEIKYVPYAEAYGEGFEDMRRRVPSLEKARQMIGYQPTRTLTDIINDVARDLGNEMPETRFNVQS
;
A
#
# COMPACT_ATOMS: atom_id res chain seq x y z
N MET A 1 -5.21 3.00 -3.15
CA MET A 1 -5.09 3.77 -1.87
C MET A 1 -5.26 5.26 -2.12
N GLY A 2 -4.47 5.92 -2.97
CA GLY A 2 -4.58 7.35 -3.26
C GLY A 2 -5.98 7.81 -3.65
N SER A 3 -6.72 7.05 -4.47
CA SER A 3 -8.10 7.39 -4.85
C SER A 3 -9.09 7.38 -3.67
N HIS A 4 -8.93 6.46 -2.72
CA HIS A 4 -9.75 6.45 -1.49
C HIS A 4 -9.38 7.60 -0.55
N LEU A 5 -8.10 7.97 -0.52
CA LEU A 5 -7.65 9.14 0.24
C LEU A 5 -8.23 10.43 -0.37
N ALA A 6 -8.24 10.57 -1.70
CA ALA A 6 -8.86 11.69 -2.38
C ALA A 6 -10.36 11.80 -2.06
N ASP A 7 -11.10 10.69 -2.15
CA ASP A 7 -12.52 10.65 -1.77
C ASP A 7 -12.74 11.11 -0.33
N ARG A 8 -11.93 10.58 0.61
CA ARG A 8 -12.04 10.94 2.02
C ARG A 8 -11.81 12.43 2.24
N LEU A 9 -10.74 12.98 1.69
CA LEU A 9 -10.38 14.38 1.90
C LEU A 9 -11.38 15.35 1.22
N ILE A 10 -11.95 14.99 0.07
CA ILE A 10 -13.03 15.74 -0.56
C ILE A 10 -14.28 15.75 0.31
N ASN A 11 -14.65 14.59 0.87
CA ASN A 11 -15.80 14.48 1.78
C ASN A 11 -15.59 15.28 3.07
N ASP A 12 -14.35 15.39 3.54
CA ASP A 12 -13.97 16.24 4.68
C ASP A 12 -13.93 17.75 4.31
N GLY A 13 -14.15 18.09 3.04
CA GLY A 13 -14.28 19.48 2.58
C GLY A 13 -12.97 20.13 2.11
N HIS A 14 -11.91 19.37 1.89
CA HIS A 14 -10.61 19.86 1.42
C HIS A 14 -10.59 20.06 -0.11
N ASP A 15 -9.75 20.99 -0.58
CA ASP A 15 -9.38 21.13 -1.99
C ASP A 15 -8.18 20.20 -2.27
N ILE A 16 -8.30 19.34 -3.27
CA ILE A 16 -7.35 18.28 -3.55
C ILE A 16 -6.72 18.44 -4.93
N THR A 17 -5.39 18.49 -4.98
CA THR A 17 -4.64 18.32 -6.22
C THR A 17 -3.89 16.99 -6.18
N VAL A 18 -4.15 16.15 -7.17
CA VAL A 18 -3.48 14.86 -7.36
C VAL A 18 -2.53 14.95 -8.53
N ILE A 19 -1.29 14.48 -8.36
CA ILE A 19 -0.34 14.22 -9.44
C ILE A 19 -0.09 12.72 -9.52
N ASP A 20 -0.22 12.12 -10.70
CA ASP A 20 -0.03 10.68 -10.97
C ASP A 20 0.40 10.51 -12.42
N ASP A 21 1.44 9.72 -12.68
CA ASP A 21 1.92 9.42 -14.04
C ASP A 21 1.17 8.25 -14.69
N LEU A 22 0.18 7.70 -13.98
CA LEU A 22 -0.64 6.55 -14.37
C LEU A 22 0.16 5.28 -14.75
N SER A 23 1.43 5.20 -14.33
CA SER A 23 2.28 4.02 -14.60
C SER A 23 1.76 2.75 -13.91
N THR A 24 1.14 2.88 -12.75
CA THR A 24 0.48 1.80 -12.01
C THR A 24 -0.96 2.14 -11.62
N GLY A 25 -1.29 3.41 -11.55
CA GLY A 25 -2.61 3.95 -11.29
C GLY A 25 -3.55 3.81 -12.49
N ARG A 26 -4.86 3.97 -12.23
CA ARG A 26 -5.89 3.99 -13.27
C ARG A 26 -6.74 5.24 -13.11
N TYR A 27 -6.93 5.98 -14.21
CA TYR A 27 -7.83 7.12 -14.25
C TYR A 27 -9.24 6.78 -13.76
N SER A 28 -9.75 5.58 -14.12
CA SER A 28 -11.08 5.10 -13.69
C SER A 28 -11.29 5.12 -12.17
N ASN A 29 -10.21 5.02 -11.37
CA ASN A 29 -10.29 5.07 -9.90
C ASN A 29 -10.69 6.45 -9.35
N VAL A 30 -10.57 7.52 -10.14
CA VAL A 30 -10.90 8.90 -9.77
C VAL A 30 -11.83 9.58 -10.78
N ALA A 31 -12.27 8.89 -11.84
CA ALA A 31 -13.13 9.43 -12.88
C ALA A 31 -14.45 10.02 -12.33
N HIS A 32 -14.98 9.45 -11.24
CA HIS A 32 -16.18 9.96 -10.55
C HIS A 32 -15.98 11.33 -9.90
N LEU A 33 -14.73 11.79 -9.74
CA LEU A 33 -14.36 13.11 -9.23
C LEU A 33 -14.16 14.14 -10.35
N GLU A 34 -14.25 13.73 -11.62
CA GLU A 34 -14.11 14.64 -12.74
C GLU A 34 -15.17 15.74 -12.69
N GLY A 35 -14.75 16.98 -12.89
CA GLY A 35 -15.63 18.15 -12.78
C GLY A 35 -15.99 18.56 -11.35
N HIS A 36 -15.55 17.82 -10.33
CA HIS A 36 -15.77 18.25 -8.95
C HIS A 36 -14.89 19.48 -8.64
N LYS A 37 -15.51 20.57 -8.19
CA LYS A 37 -14.86 21.89 -8.01
C LYS A 37 -13.65 21.90 -7.05
N ARG A 38 -13.54 20.91 -6.17
CA ARG A 38 -12.45 20.75 -5.18
C ARG A 38 -11.46 19.67 -5.58
N PHE A 39 -11.54 19.15 -6.80
CA PHE A 39 -10.65 18.10 -7.28
C PHE A 39 -9.93 18.52 -8.55
N ARG A 40 -8.62 18.39 -8.56
CA ARG A 40 -7.77 18.59 -9.73
C ARG A 40 -6.84 17.41 -9.90
N LEU A 41 -6.86 16.78 -11.07
CA LEU A 41 -5.90 15.75 -11.47
C LEU A 41 -4.91 16.33 -12.46
N ILE A 42 -3.63 16.09 -12.22
CA ILE A 42 -2.52 16.43 -13.11
C ILE A 42 -1.83 15.12 -13.48
N ILE A 43 -1.75 14.82 -14.77
CA ILE A 43 -1.05 13.63 -15.27
C ILE A 43 0.39 14.02 -15.55
N ASP A 44 1.27 13.78 -14.58
CA ASP A 44 2.71 14.03 -14.66
C ASP A 44 3.43 13.23 -13.57
N THR A 45 4.75 13.21 -13.61
CA THR A 45 5.61 12.52 -12.65
C THR A 45 6.01 13.42 -11.47
N VAL A 46 6.11 12.84 -10.27
CA VAL A 46 6.67 13.53 -9.09
C VAL A 46 8.15 13.93 -9.27
N LEU A 47 8.83 13.43 -10.32
CA LEU A 47 10.18 13.80 -10.67
C LEU A 47 10.25 15.15 -11.42
N ASN A 48 9.13 15.70 -11.88
CA ASN A 48 9.06 17.04 -12.45
C ASN A 48 9.15 18.10 -11.34
N SER A 49 10.39 18.42 -10.95
CA SER A 49 10.66 19.29 -9.80
C SER A 49 10.06 20.69 -9.92
N THR A 50 9.98 21.23 -11.15
CA THR A 50 9.39 22.55 -11.38
C THR A 50 7.89 22.55 -11.08
N LEU A 51 7.15 21.58 -11.60
CA LEU A 51 5.73 21.42 -11.33
C LEU A 51 5.49 21.11 -9.85
N MET A 52 6.28 20.21 -9.27
CA MET A 52 6.17 19.87 -7.85
C MET A 52 6.40 21.08 -6.93
N GLU A 53 7.33 21.96 -7.29
CA GLU A 53 7.57 23.21 -6.55
C GLU A 53 6.35 24.13 -6.56
N GLU A 54 5.71 24.30 -7.71
CA GLU A 54 4.47 25.08 -7.82
C GLU A 54 3.36 24.50 -6.94
N LEU A 55 3.12 23.20 -7.06
CA LEU A 55 2.06 22.50 -6.33
C LEU A 55 2.29 22.52 -4.81
N ILE A 56 3.51 22.17 -4.37
CA ILE A 56 3.81 22.11 -2.95
C ILE A 56 3.77 23.49 -2.29
N ARG A 57 4.18 24.53 -3.00
CA ARG A 57 4.09 25.90 -2.49
C ARG A 57 2.66 26.30 -2.16
N GLU A 58 1.68 25.88 -2.95
CA GLU A 58 0.27 26.24 -2.84
C GLU A 58 -0.54 25.36 -1.88
N THR A 59 0.01 24.23 -1.42
CA THR A 59 -0.70 23.28 -0.55
C THR A 59 -0.33 23.44 0.92
N ASP A 60 -1.16 22.93 1.83
CA ASP A 60 -0.88 22.88 3.28
C ASP A 60 -0.28 21.56 3.72
N ARG A 61 -0.63 20.48 3.05
CA ARG A 61 -0.30 19.09 3.42
C ARG A 61 0.01 18.27 2.20
N VAL A 62 0.94 17.34 2.32
CA VAL A 62 1.34 16.43 1.24
C VAL A 62 1.23 14.98 1.73
N PHE A 63 0.51 14.15 0.99
CA PHE A 63 0.54 12.70 1.11
C PHE A 63 1.32 12.14 -0.08
N HIS A 64 2.57 11.73 0.13
CA HIS A 64 3.44 11.24 -0.94
C HIS A 64 3.13 9.78 -1.28
N MET A 65 1.98 9.52 -1.93
CA MET A 65 1.51 8.17 -2.26
C MET A 65 2.17 7.56 -3.49
N ALA A 66 2.87 8.35 -4.30
CA ALA A 66 3.55 7.91 -5.51
C ALA A 66 4.76 7.01 -5.17
N SER A 67 4.75 5.77 -5.66
CA SER A 67 5.85 4.82 -5.46
C SER A 67 5.71 3.67 -6.46
N ALA A 68 6.84 3.06 -6.84
CA ALA A 68 6.83 1.80 -7.57
C ALA A 68 6.53 0.65 -6.60
N VAL A 69 5.36 0.02 -6.72
CA VAL A 69 4.88 -1.01 -5.79
C VAL A 69 4.55 -2.31 -6.53
N GLY A 70 4.93 -3.43 -5.95
CA GLY A 70 4.62 -4.78 -6.42
C GLY A 70 5.86 -5.63 -6.66
N VAL A 71 5.86 -6.84 -6.10
CA VAL A 71 7.01 -7.75 -6.14
C VAL A 71 7.48 -8.02 -7.58
N LYS A 72 6.53 -8.23 -8.50
CA LYS A 72 6.85 -8.48 -9.91
C LYS A 72 7.54 -7.28 -10.56
N LEU A 73 7.03 -6.06 -10.35
CA LEU A 73 7.64 -4.84 -10.90
C LEU A 73 9.07 -4.63 -10.38
N ILE A 74 9.29 -4.91 -9.09
CA ILE A 74 10.60 -4.79 -8.45
C ILE A 74 11.59 -5.77 -9.05
N MET A 75 11.17 -7.02 -9.29
CA MET A 75 12.03 -8.05 -9.87
C MET A 75 12.35 -7.78 -11.33
N ASP A 76 11.36 -7.31 -12.12
CA ASP A 76 11.52 -7.08 -13.55
C ASP A 76 12.32 -5.78 -13.85
N HIS A 77 12.18 -4.74 -13.00
CA HIS A 77 12.76 -3.40 -13.23
C HIS A 77 13.40 -2.79 -11.96
N PRO A 78 14.42 -3.44 -11.36
CA PRO A 78 14.98 -3.01 -10.06
C PRO A 78 15.61 -1.60 -10.10
N VAL A 79 16.31 -1.23 -11.16
CA VAL A 79 16.93 0.11 -11.30
C VAL A 79 15.86 1.19 -11.29
N LYS A 80 14.87 1.07 -12.18
CA LYS A 80 13.76 2.05 -12.26
C LYS A 80 13.00 2.14 -10.93
N THR A 81 12.81 1.01 -10.26
CA THR A 81 12.13 0.96 -8.96
C THR A 81 12.87 1.77 -7.90
N ILE A 82 14.19 1.51 -7.74
CA ILE A 82 15.01 2.22 -6.75
C ILE A 82 15.04 3.72 -7.05
N GLU A 83 15.30 4.11 -8.32
CA GLU A 83 15.38 5.51 -8.71
C GLU A 83 14.06 6.25 -8.51
N THR A 84 12.93 5.67 -8.91
CA THR A 84 11.61 6.31 -8.76
C THR A 84 11.26 6.52 -7.28
N ILE A 85 11.54 5.53 -6.43
CA ILE A 85 11.26 5.62 -5.00
C ILE A 85 12.10 6.73 -4.37
N PHE A 86 13.43 6.61 -4.48
CA PHE A 86 14.33 7.52 -3.78
C PHE A 86 14.26 8.95 -4.31
N ARG A 87 14.35 9.15 -5.65
CA ARG A 87 14.32 10.50 -6.24
C ARG A 87 12.97 11.19 -6.02
N GLY A 88 11.86 10.44 -6.11
CA GLY A 88 10.53 11.00 -5.85
C GLY A 88 10.39 11.49 -4.42
N THR A 89 10.87 10.70 -3.46
CA THR A 89 10.88 11.09 -2.04
C THR A 89 11.80 12.26 -1.75
N ASP A 90 13.00 12.29 -2.36
CA ASP A 90 13.97 13.39 -2.21
C ASP A 90 13.40 14.73 -2.69
N VAL A 91 12.79 14.76 -3.89
CA VAL A 91 12.11 15.97 -4.42
C VAL A 91 11.03 16.45 -3.47
N VAL A 92 10.14 15.55 -3.03
CA VAL A 92 9.01 15.91 -2.15
C VAL A 92 9.50 16.41 -0.80
N LEU A 93 10.42 15.71 -0.14
CA LEU A 93 10.94 16.10 1.18
C LEU A 93 11.70 17.41 1.11
N GLY A 94 12.55 17.61 0.08
CA GLY A 94 13.30 18.84 -0.11
C GLY A 94 12.39 20.08 -0.28
N LEU A 95 11.33 19.94 -1.10
CA LEU A 95 10.36 21.00 -1.30
C LEU A 95 9.47 21.24 -0.07
N CYS A 96 8.97 20.15 0.57
CA CYS A 96 8.22 20.28 1.82
C CYS A 96 9.05 20.95 2.92
N SER A 97 10.35 20.65 3.01
CA SER A 97 11.25 21.29 3.96
C SER A 97 11.42 22.78 3.66
N ARG A 98 11.64 23.15 2.38
CA ARG A 98 11.77 24.55 1.94
C ARG A 98 10.52 25.38 2.26
N TYR A 99 9.34 24.83 2.00
CA TYR A 99 8.06 25.53 2.18
C TYR A 99 7.34 25.22 3.51
N ARG A 100 7.99 24.47 4.41
CA ARG A 100 7.49 24.09 5.74
C ARG A 100 6.11 23.40 5.69
N LYS A 101 5.92 22.48 4.73
CA LYS A 101 4.66 21.76 4.57
C LYS A 101 4.66 20.46 5.38
N ARG A 102 3.49 20.12 5.93
CA ARG A 102 3.32 18.80 6.56
C ARG A 102 3.36 17.73 5.49
N VAL A 103 4.08 16.64 5.76
CA VAL A 103 4.20 15.56 4.78
C VAL A 103 4.12 14.18 5.42
N LEU A 104 3.39 13.27 4.78
CA LEU A 104 3.35 11.86 5.15
C LEU A 104 4.04 11.04 4.07
N ILE A 105 5.00 10.22 4.50
CA ILE A 105 5.78 9.32 3.66
C ILE A 105 5.38 7.87 3.94
N PRO A 106 4.70 7.21 3.01
CA PRO A 106 4.44 5.78 3.13
C PRO A 106 5.73 4.97 2.97
N SER A 107 6.01 4.17 3.97
CA SER A 107 6.97 3.07 3.96
C SER A 107 6.21 1.74 3.88
N THR A 108 6.85 0.65 4.20
CA THR A 108 6.31 -0.70 4.01
C THR A 108 6.74 -1.63 5.14
N SER A 109 5.92 -2.63 5.46
CA SER A 109 6.31 -3.71 6.35
C SER A 109 7.49 -4.55 5.83
N GLU A 110 7.87 -4.40 4.57
CA GLU A 110 9.00 -5.13 3.99
C GLU A 110 10.35 -4.67 4.52
N VAL A 111 10.43 -3.47 5.11
CA VAL A 111 11.67 -2.96 5.73
C VAL A 111 12.12 -3.81 6.91
N TYR A 112 11.21 -4.50 7.60
CA TYR A 112 11.56 -5.44 8.67
C TYR A 112 12.36 -6.65 8.18
N GLY A 113 12.21 -6.99 6.89
CA GLY A 113 13.03 -8.01 6.24
C GLY A 113 12.93 -9.39 6.90
N LYS A 114 14.07 -9.93 7.28
CA LYS A 114 14.22 -11.26 7.91
C LYS A 114 14.06 -11.24 9.44
N GLY A 115 13.47 -10.19 10.01
CA GLY A 115 13.21 -10.11 11.45
C GLY A 115 12.52 -11.36 11.99
N ALA A 116 13.03 -11.91 13.09
CA ALA A 116 12.58 -13.19 13.61
C ALA A 116 11.38 -13.09 14.56
N SER A 117 11.23 -11.96 15.24
CA SER A 117 10.18 -11.75 16.25
C SER A 117 8.98 -11.00 15.68
N VAL A 118 7.79 -11.53 15.90
CA VAL A 118 6.53 -10.87 15.63
C VAL A 118 5.71 -10.76 16.93
N PRO A 119 4.89 -9.73 17.11
CA PRO A 119 4.59 -8.68 16.15
C PRO A 119 5.75 -7.67 15.97
N PHE A 120 5.95 -7.17 14.74
CA PHE A 120 6.96 -6.17 14.43
C PHE A 120 6.63 -4.82 15.09
N LYS A 121 7.61 -4.24 15.78
CA LYS A 121 7.54 -2.92 16.39
C LYS A 121 8.37 -1.92 15.60
N GLU A 122 8.04 -0.64 15.72
CA GLU A 122 8.68 0.41 14.95
C GLU A 122 10.16 0.63 15.30
N ASP A 123 10.58 0.21 16.49
CA ASP A 123 11.95 0.27 17.01
C ASP A 123 12.76 -1.02 16.79
N ASP A 124 12.16 -2.05 16.12
CA ASP A 124 12.89 -3.26 15.76
C ASP A 124 13.95 -2.99 14.68
N ASP A 125 15.06 -3.75 14.73
CA ASP A 125 16.10 -3.74 13.71
C ASP A 125 15.56 -4.17 12.33
N LEU A 126 16.07 -3.54 11.27
CA LEU A 126 15.69 -3.81 9.89
C LEU A 126 16.71 -4.78 9.26
N LEU A 127 16.33 -6.05 9.06
CA LEU A 127 17.22 -7.12 8.62
C LEU A 127 16.94 -7.55 7.17
N THR A 128 17.53 -6.87 6.21
CA THR A 128 17.42 -7.26 4.79
C THR A 128 18.36 -8.42 4.45
N GLY A 129 18.14 -9.03 3.27
CA GLY A 129 19.05 -10.05 2.74
C GLY A 129 20.24 -9.48 1.97
N ALA A 130 21.04 -10.37 1.36
CA ALA A 130 22.20 -10.01 0.56
C ALA A 130 21.79 -9.23 -0.70
N THR A 131 22.69 -8.38 -1.19
CA THR A 131 22.41 -7.44 -2.30
C THR A 131 22.22 -8.10 -3.66
N ASP A 132 22.64 -9.35 -3.83
CA ASP A 132 22.35 -10.19 -5.00
C ASP A 132 20.89 -10.67 -5.05
N LYS A 133 20.13 -10.49 -3.96
CA LYS A 133 18.70 -10.80 -3.87
C LYS A 133 17.88 -9.55 -4.14
N HIS A 134 17.57 -9.29 -5.41
CA HIS A 134 16.88 -8.08 -5.87
C HIS A 134 15.54 -7.81 -5.16
N ARG A 135 14.92 -8.84 -4.58
CA ARG A 135 13.72 -8.67 -3.78
C ARG A 135 13.87 -7.63 -2.66
N TRP A 136 15.07 -7.52 -2.08
CA TRP A 136 15.31 -6.60 -0.97
C TRP A 136 15.55 -5.16 -1.41
N ALA A 137 15.76 -4.90 -2.71
CA ALA A 137 16.00 -3.56 -3.24
C ALA A 137 14.89 -2.58 -2.89
N TYR A 138 13.63 -3.03 -2.94
CA TYR A 138 12.47 -2.22 -2.53
C TYR A 138 12.52 -1.85 -1.05
N ALA A 139 12.75 -2.83 -0.19
CA ALA A 139 12.86 -2.61 1.25
C ALA A 139 14.00 -1.64 1.59
N CYS A 140 15.16 -1.82 0.96
CA CYS A 140 16.31 -0.92 1.13
C CYS A 140 16.00 0.52 0.66
N ALA A 141 15.36 0.69 -0.50
CA ALA A 141 14.97 2.01 -1.00
C ALA A 141 13.98 2.70 -0.04
N LYS A 142 12.98 1.96 0.44
CA LYS A 142 12.02 2.50 1.42
C LYS A 142 12.66 2.77 2.80
N THR A 143 13.63 1.96 3.22
CA THR A 143 14.41 2.25 4.43
C THR A 143 15.22 3.54 4.27
N LEU A 144 15.80 3.79 3.10
CA LEU A 144 16.50 5.02 2.83
C LEU A 144 15.56 6.23 2.84
N ASP A 145 14.33 6.09 2.31
CA ASP A 145 13.29 7.12 2.42
C ASP A 145 12.96 7.46 3.89
N GLU A 146 12.88 6.45 4.77
CA GLU A 146 12.65 6.66 6.21
C GLU A 146 13.78 7.46 6.85
N PHE A 147 15.04 7.07 6.59
CA PHE A 147 16.21 7.79 7.11
C PHE A 147 16.24 9.24 6.62
N LEU A 148 15.96 9.48 5.33
CA LEU A 148 15.94 10.82 4.77
C LEU A 148 14.84 11.68 5.41
N ALA A 149 13.63 11.13 5.58
CA ALA A 149 12.52 11.83 6.22
C ALA A 149 12.84 12.22 7.67
N LEU A 150 13.41 11.28 8.46
CA LEU A 150 13.78 11.54 9.85
C LEU A 150 14.99 12.49 9.96
N ALA A 151 15.91 12.48 8.99
CA ALA A 151 17.00 13.46 8.92
C ALA A 151 16.46 14.89 8.71
N HIS A 152 15.49 15.07 7.79
CA HIS A 152 14.80 16.35 7.62
C HIS A 152 14.09 16.81 8.90
N TRP A 153 13.42 15.92 9.62
CA TRP A 153 12.85 16.26 10.93
C TRP A 153 13.92 16.73 11.93
N LYS A 154 15.03 16.00 12.00
CA LYS A 154 16.13 16.33 12.92
C LYS A 154 16.77 17.68 12.62
N GLU A 155 17.07 17.95 11.34
CA GLU A 155 17.86 19.11 10.92
C GLU A 155 17.00 20.37 10.70
N THR A 156 15.84 20.23 10.08
CA THR A 156 15.01 21.36 9.64
C THR A 156 13.68 21.48 10.38
N ARG A 157 13.36 20.49 11.24
CA ARG A 157 12.05 20.37 11.89
C ARG A 157 10.89 20.28 10.89
N LEU A 158 11.13 19.66 9.73
CA LEU A 158 10.07 19.34 8.78
C LEU A 158 9.00 18.49 9.47
N PRO A 159 7.72 18.91 9.50
CA PRO A 159 6.66 18.11 10.11
C PRO A 159 6.32 16.91 9.23
N VAL A 160 7.11 15.84 9.35
CA VAL A 160 7.01 14.60 8.57
C VAL A 160 6.59 13.43 9.44
N VAL A 161 5.71 12.58 8.91
CA VAL A 161 5.34 11.28 9.49
C VAL A 161 5.72 10.18 8.52
N VAL A 162 6.39 9.14 9.01
CA VAL A 162 6.68 7.92 8.23
C VAL A 162 5.69 6.83 8.63
N VAL A 163 5.08 6.17 7.65
CA VAL A 163 4.07 5.14 7.91
C VAL A 163 4.46 3.82 7.26
N ARG A 164 4.79 2.82 8.06
CA ARG A 164 5.02 1.45 7.58
C ARG A 164 3.68 0.75 7.35
N LEU A 165 3.29 0.64 6.09
CA LEU A 165 2.04 0.01 5.69
C LEU A 165 2.18 -1.52 5.67
N PHE A 166 1.24 -2.20 6.33
CA PHE A 166 1.06 -3.64 6.21
C PHE A 166 -0.05 -3.91 5.19
N ASN A 167 0.06 -4.98 4.42
CA ASN A 167 -0.77 -5.35 3.28
C ASN A 167 -2.16 -4.68 3.26
N THR A 168 -2.21 -3.49 2.71
CA THR A 168 -3.46 -2.74 2.56
C THR A 168 -4.22 -3.23 1.33
N VAL A 169 -5.48 -3.59 1.51
CA VAL A 169 -6.33 -4.21 0.49
C VAL A 169 -7.71 -3.57 0.48
N GLY A 170 -8.36 -3.59 -0.67
CA GLY A 170 -9.74 -3.12 -0.82
C GLY A 170 -10.11 -2.87 -2.28
N PRO A 171 -11.28 -2.29 -2.54
CA PRO A 171 -11.73 -1.92 -3.88
C PRO A 171 -10.70 -1.10 -4.65
N ARG A 172 -10.76 -1.13 -5.98
CA ARG A 172 -9.87 -0.41 -6.91
C ARG A 172 -8.40 -0.85 -6.84
N GLN A 173 -8.08 -1.98 -6.19
CA GLN A 173 -6.75 -2.54 -6.21
C GLN A 173 -6.56 -3.49 -7.39
N THR A 174 -5.53 -3.24 -8.20
CA THR A 174 -5.19 -4.16 -9.30
C THR A 174 -4.48 -5.42 -8.79
N GLY A 175 -4.78 -6.58 -9.38
CA GLY A 175 -4.06 -7.83 -9.13
C GLY A 175 -2.76 -8.01 -9.94
N GLN A 176 -2.42 -7.05 -10.82
CA GLN A 176 -1.37 -7.21 -11.85
C GLN A 176 0.04 -7.40 -11.30
N TYR A 177 0.35 -6.82 -10.14
CA TYR A 177 1.71 -6.77 -9.61
C TYR A 177 1.95 -7.71 -8.42
N GLY A 178 1.20 -8.82 -8.35
CA GLY A 178 1.37 -9.84 -7.32
C GLY A 178 0.53 -9.63 -6.05
N MET A 179 -0.50 -8.78 -6.11
CA MET A 179 -1.44 -8.55 -5.01
C MET A 179 -2.36 -9.76 -4.85
N VAL A 180 -2.17 -10.53 -3.77
CA VAL A 180 -2.78 -11.86 -3.60
C VAL A 180 -4.30 -11.81 -3.50
N VAL A 181 -4.89 -10.89 -2.70
CA VAL A 181 -6.34 -10.87 -2.47
C VAL A 181 -7.13 -10.57 -3.74
N PRO A 182 -6.88 -9.48 -4.50
CA PRO A 182 -7.64 -9.26 -5.74
C PRO A 182 -7.39 -10.34 -6.79
N ARG A 183 -6.22 -11.00 -6.79
CA ARG A 183 -5.94 -12.13 -7.67
C ARG A 183 -6.79 -13.36 -7.32
N PHE A 184 -6.86 -13.74 -6.05
CA PHE A 184 -7.67 -14.86 -5.59
C PHE A 184 -9.17 -14.62 -5.79
N VAL A 185 -9.65 -13.45 -5.40
CA VAL A 185 -11.07 -13.10 -5.56
C VAL A 185 -11.47 -13.09 -7.05
N ARG A 186 -10.62 -12.55 -7.93
CA ARG A 186 -10.87 -12.55 -9.38
C ARG A 186 -10.91 -13.98 -9.95
N ALA A 187 -9.97 -14.84 -9.58
CA ALA A 187 -9.94 -16.23 -10.00
C ALA A 187 -11.18 -16.98 -9.49
N ALA A 188 -11.53 -16.80 -8.22
CA ALA A 188 -12.70 -17.42 -7.62
C ALA A 188 -14.01 -17.02 -8.32
N ILE A 189 -14.24 -15.72 -8.59
CA ILE A 189 -15.43 -15.24 -9.32
C ILE A 189 -15.54 -15.90 -10.71
N LYS A 190 -14.40 -16.18 -11.34
CA LYS A 190 -14.36 -16.80 -12.67
C LYS A 190 -14.39 -18.35 -12.66
N ASN A 191 -14.38 -18.96 -11.47
CA ASN A 191 -14.16 -20.38 -11.27
C ASN A 191 -12.84 -20.89 -11.91
N GLU A 192 -11.81 -20.03 -11.95
CA GLU A 192 -10.44 -20.36 -12.35
C GLU A 192 -9.65 -20.86 -11.13
N PRO A 193 -8.62 -21.72 -11.31
CA PRO A 193 -7.79 -22.17 -10.19
C PRO A 193 -7.11 -21.03 -9.44
N LEU A 194 -7.09 -21.09 -8.10
CA LEU A 194 -6.35 -20.16 -7.26
C LEU A 194 -4.90 -20.62 -7.09
N GLU A 195 -3.97 -19.91 -7.68
CA GLU A 195 -2.56 -20.23 -7.60
C GLU A 195 -1.95 -19.73 -6.27
N VAL A 196 -1.65 -20.66 -5.38
CA VAL A 196 -0.94 -20.42 -4.12
C VAL A 196 0.54 -20.65 -4.34
N PHE A 197 1.35 -19.60 -4.18
CA PHE A 197 2.80 -19.72 -4.32
C PHE A 197 3.43 -20.27 -3.05
N GLY A 198 4.31 -21.28 -3.19
CA GLY A 198 4.86 -22.08 -2.10
C GLY A 198 3.86 -23.08 -1.54
N ASP A 199 3.96 -23.36 -0.25
CA ASP A 199 3.11 -24.33 0.48
C ASP A 199 1.83 -23.71 1.07
N GLY A 200 1.66 -22.38 0.97
CA GLY A 200 0.51 -21.65 1.50
C GLY A 200 0.52 -21.45 3.02
N THR A 201 1.56 -21.89 3.73
CA THR A 201 1.67 -21.75 5.21
C THR A 201 2.16 -20.35 5.63
N GLN A 202 2.77 -19.60 4.72
CA GLN A 202 3.15 -18.22 4.99
C GLN A 202 1.91 -17.39 5.34
N SER A 203 2.06 -16.49 6.32
CA SER A 203 0.95 -15.72 6.85
C SER A 203 1.12 -14.22 6.65
N ARG A 204 -0.01 -13.53 6.54
CA ARG A 204 -0.11 -12.08 6.37
C ARG A 204 -1.24 -11.53 7.21
N CYS A 205 -1.16 -10.24 7.51
CA CYS A 205 -2.28 -9.48 8.05
C CYS A 205 -2.76 -8.53 6.96
N PHE A 206 -4.08 -8.49 6.72
CA PHE A 206 -4.68 -7.67 5.66
C PHE A 206 -5.50 -6.54 6.27
N GLY A 207 -5.08 -5.29 6.04
CA GLY A 207 -5.79 -4.11 6.48
C GLY A 207 -6.71 -3.58 5.38
N HIS A 208 -7.95 -3.26 5.71
CA HIS A 208 -8.86 -2.65 4.75
C HIS A 208 -8.43 -1.23 4.42
N VAL A 209 -8.49 -0.86 3.14
CA VAL A 209 -8.04 0.45 2.64
C VAL A 209 -8.73 1.62 3.34
N ALA A 210 -9.99 1.49 3.70
CA ALA A 210 -10.72 2.56 4.38
C ALA A 210 -10.21 2.80 5.82
N ASP A 211 -9.89 1.73 6.58
CA ASP A 211 -9.30 1.87 7.92
C ASP A 211 -7.91 2.49 7.83
N VAL A 212 -7.10 2.09 6.84
CA VAL A 212 -5.76 2.63 6.63
C VAL A 212 -5.83 4.11 6.24
N VAL A 213 -6.73 4.51 5.33
CA VAL A 213 -6.92 5.93 4.93
C VAL A 213 -7.31 6.79 6.13
N GLU A 214 -8.21 6.30 6.99
CA GLU A 214 -8.56 6.96 8.25
C GLU A 214 -7.31 7.22 9.11
N GLY A 215 -6.46 6.19 9.26
CA GLY A 215 -5.20 6.30 9.99
C GLY A 215 -4.24 7.32 9.37
N LEU A 216 -4.07 7.30 8.02
CA LEU A 216 -3.19 8.24 7.31
C LEU A 216 -3.59 9.70 7.55
N VAL A 217 -4.89 10.00 7.48
CA VAL A 217 -5.40 11.37 7.71
C VAL A 217 -5.12 11.79 9.15
N LYS A 218 -5.50 10.98 10.13
CA LYS A 218 -5.27 11.29 11.55
C LYS A 218 -3.78 11.48 11.89
N LEU A 219 -2.89 10.65 11.32
CA LEU A 219 -1.45 10.76 11.56
C LEU A 219 -0.89 12.10 11.11
N LEU A 220 -1.29 12.60 9.95
CA LEU A 220 -0.79 13.89 9.45
C LEU A 220 -1.44 15.09 10.16
N GLU A 221 -2.57 14.89 10.82
CA GLU A 221 -3.26 15.92 11.61
C GLU A 221 -2.75 16.03 13.06
N THR A 222 -2.10 14.97 13.56
CA THR A 222 -1.63 14.87 14.94
C THR A 222 -0.16 15.32 15.05
N PRO A 223 0.15 16.50 15.64
CA PRO A 223 1.53 17.02 15.71
C PRO A 223 2.51 16.10 16.46
N GLU A 224 2.03 15.32 17.41
CA GLU A 224 2.82 14.36 18.19
C GLU A 224 3.38 13.23 17.33
N CYS A 225 2.80 13.01 16.14
CA CYS A 225 3.27 12.02 15.17
C CYS A 225 4.45 12.52 14.33
N PHE A 226 4.77 13.83 14.34
CA PHE A 226 5.86 14.35 13.52
C PHE A 226 7.23 13.86 14.03
N GLY A 227 8.07 13.43 13.10
CA GLY A 227 9.35 12.80 13.38
C GLY A 227 9.23 11.35 13.86
N GLN A 228 8.06 10.73 13.72
CA GLN A 228 7.81 9.35 14.12
C GLN A 228 7.66 8.40 12.93
N VAL A 229 8.05 7.14 13.18
CA VAL A 229 7.69 5.99 12.32
C VAL A 229 6.53 5.26 12.99
N ILE A 230 5.49 4.91 12.24
CA ILE A 230 4.27 4.32 12.79
C ILE A 230 3.76 3.20 11.87
N ASN A 231 3.45 2.05 12.44
CA ASN A 231 2.84 0.92 11.72
C ASN A 231 1.34 1.15 11.52
N LEU A 232 0.83 0.90 10.30
CA LEU A 232 -0.61 0.85 10.01
C LEU A 232 -0.97 -0.43 9.26
N GLY A 233 -2.14 -0.99 9.58
CA GLY A 233 -2.68 -2.19 8.96
C GLY A 233 -3.68 -2.90 9.87
N ASN A 234 -3.67 -4.23 9.83
CA ASN A 234 -4.45 -5.08 10.72
C ASN A 234 -3.52 -6.13 11.35
N SER A 235 -3.85 -6.62 12.54
CA SER A 235 -3.09 -7.64 13.27
C SER A 235 -3.72 -9.05 13.19
N GLU A 236 -4.88 -9.21 12.53
CA GLU A 236 -5.48 -10.51 12.28
C GLU A 236 -4.63 -11.29 11.27
N GLU A 237 -3.93 -12.33 11.77
CA GLU A 237 -3.02 -13.14 10.97
C GLU A 237 -3.79 -14.22 10.21
N CYS A 238 -3.55 -14.33 8.90
CA CYS A 238 -4.17 -15.31 8.03
C CYS A 238 -3.11 -15.98 7.15
N THR A 239 -3.13 -17.32 7.03
CA THR A 239 -2.28 -18.03 6.07
C THR A 239 -2.79 -17.81 4.64
N ILE A 240 -1.89 -17.90 3.65
CA ILE A 240 -2.29 -17.73 2.25
C ILE A 240 -3.23 -18.85 1.81
N LYS A 241 -3.07 -20.07 2.36
CA LYS A 241 -4.02 -21.17 2.15
C LYS A 241 -5.42 -20.80 2.68
N ASN A 242 -5.51 -20.34 3.93
CA ASN A 242 -6.80 -19.94 4.52
C ASN A 242 -7.44 -18.78 3.74
N LEU A 243 -6.65 -17.82 3.26
CA LEU A 243 -7.14 -16.75 2.39
C LEU A 243 -7.78 -17.31 1.10
N ALA A 244 -7.15 -18.31 0.47
CA ALA A 244 -7.69 -18.96 -0.72
C ALA A 244 -9.00 -19.69 -0.42
N ASP A 245 -9.04 -20.49 0.67
CA ASP A 245 -10.26 -21.19 1.11
C ASP A 245 -11.41 -20.20 1.33
N ARG A 246 -11.16 -19.08 2.05
CA ARG A 246 -12.18 -18.05 2.30
C ARG A 246 -12.62 -17.32 1.05
N ALA A 247 -11.71 -17.07 0.09
CA ALA A 247 -12.08 -16.45 -1.18
C ALA A 247 -13.04 -17.34 -1.98
N ILE A 248 -12.80 -18.66 -2.00
CA ILE A 248 -13.69 -19.64 -2.66
C ILE A 248 -15.05 -19.66 -1.95
N GLU A 249 -15.06 -19.81 -0.63
CA GLU A 249 -16.28 -19.87 0.19
C GLU A 249 -17.16 -18.62 0.01
N LEU A 250 -16.59 -17.43 0.19
CA LEU A 250 -17.34 -16.17 0.18
C LEU A 250 -17.82 -15.74 -1.21
N THR A 251 -17.19 -16.25 -2.27
CA THR A 251 -17.66 -16.02 -3.65
C THR A 251 -18.58 -17.12 -4.17
N GLY A 252 -18.84 -18.18 -3.40
CA GLY A 252 -19.60 -19.35 -3.84
C GLY A 252 -18.95 -20.09 -5.01
N SER A 253 -17.62 -20.03 -5.13
CA SER A 253 -16.85 -20.57 -6.25
C SER A 253 -16.64 -22.08 -6.12
N THR A 254 -16.48 -22.74 -7.27
CA THR A 254 -16.05 -24.15 -7.38
C THR A 254 -14.57 -24.29 -7.72
N SER A 255 -13.79 -23.21 -7.62
CA SER A 255 -12.37 -23.18 -7.94
C SER A 255 -11.55 -24.15 -7.07
N GLU A 256 -10.52 -24.73 -7.65
CA GLU A 256 -9.52 -25.52 -6.94
C GLU A 256 -8.32 -24.66 -6.55
N ILE A 257 -7.60 -25.07 -5.50
CA ILE A 257 -6.32 -24.46 -5.12
C ILE A 257 -5.19 -25.22 -5.81
N LYS A 258 -4.38 -24.48 -6.60
CA LYS A 258 -3.18 -24.99 -7.25
C LYS A 258 -1.93 -24.44 -6.56
N TYR A 259 -1.08 -25.32 -6.04
CA TYR A 259 0.20 -24.91 -5.46
C TYR A 259 1.27 -24.76 -6.54
N VAL A 260 1.96 -23.63 -6.55
CA VAL A 260 3.02 -23.30 -7.52
C VAL A 260 4.32 -23.03 -6.75
N PRO A 261 5.41 -23.75 -7.05
CA PRO A 261 6.69 -23.52 -6.40
C PRO A 261 7.19 -22.07 -6.58
N TYR A 262 7.86 -21.51 -5.57
CA TYR A 262 8.40 -20.13 -5.67
C TYR A 262 9.39 -19.97 -6.83
N ALA A 263 10.19 -20.98 -7.14
CA ALA A 263 11.13 -20.96 -8.25
C ALA A 263 10.43 -20.79 -9.62
N GLU A 264 9.22 -21.37 -9.76
CA GLU A 264 8.40 -21.21 -10.97
C GLU A 264 7.73 -19.83 -11.02
N ALA A 265 7.28 -19.31 -9.86
CA ALA A 265 6.54 -18.05 -9.79
C ALA A 265 7.44 -16.80 -9.90
N TYR A 266 8.65 -16.84 -9.33
CA TYR A 266 9.53 -15.67 -9.17
C TYR A 266 10.99 -15.91 -9.59
N GLY A 267 11.34 -17.12 -10.04
CA GLY A 267 12.70 -17.50 -10.38
C GLY A 267 13.49 -18.05 -9.19
N GLU A 268 14.68 -18.62 -9.49
CA GLU A 268 15.55 -19.20 -8.47
C GLU A 268 16.07 -18.17 -7.48
N GLY A 269 16.20 -18.57 -6.21
CA GLY A 269 16.75 -17.73 -5.14
C GLY A 269 15.81 -16.64 -4.61
N PHE A 270 14.52 -16.71 -4.93
CA PHE A 270 13.53 -15.84 -4.31
C PHE A 270 13.38 -16.15 -2.82
N GLU A 271 13.43 -15.11 -2.00
CA GLU A 271 13.23 -15.19 -0.54
C GLU A 271 11.92 -14.50 -0.17
N ASP A 272 11.14 -15.11 0.71
CA ASP A 272 9.91 -14.48 1.25
C ASP A 272 9.96 -14.41 2.78
N MET A 273 9.25 -13.44 3.33
CA MET A 273 9.01 -13.31 4.77
C MET A 273 7.90 -14.28 5.17
N ARG A 274 8.19 -15.25 6.06
CA ARG A 274 7.18 -16.25 6.46
C ARG A 274 5.99 -15.63 7.19
N ARG A 275 6.24 -14.66 8.09
CA ARG A 275 5.20 -13.96 8.87
C ARG A 275 5.38 -12.45 8.76
N ARG A 276 4.28 -11.72 8.64
CA ARG A 276 4.27 -10.25 8.70
C ARG A 276 3.09 -9.77 9.55
N VAL A 277 3.34 -9.62 10.84
CA VAL A 277 2.33 -9.22 11.83
C VAL A 277 2.78 -7.90 12.47
N PRO A 278 2.00 -6.80 12.37
CA PRO A 278 2.34 -5.53 13.01
C PRO A 278 2.02 -5.52 14.49
N SER A 279 2.84 -4.82 15.28
CA SER A 279 2.34 -4.16 16.47
C SER A 279 1.62 -2.88 16.04
N LEU A 280 0.39 -2.69 16.47
CA LEU A 280 -0.41 -1.47 16.23
C LEU A 280 -0.52 -0.60 17.50
N GLU A 281 0.26 -0.94 18.52
CA GLU A 281 0.17 -0.27 19.83
C GLU A 281 0.48 1.21 19.74
N LYS A 282 1.55 1.58 19.02
CA LYS A 282 1.94 2.97 18.82
C LYS A 282 0.85 3.78 18.11
N ALA A 283 0.28 3.24 17.03
CA ALA A 283 -0.82 3.89 16.32
C ALA A 283 -2.07 4.03 17.20
N ARG A 284 -2.38 3.01 18.03
CA ARG A 284 -3.48 3.07 18.98
C ARG A 284 -3.29 4.17 20.01
N GLN A 285 -2.09 4.28 20.59
CA GLN A 285 -1.76 5.30 21.62
C GLN A 285 -1.79 6.70 21.04
N MET A 286 -1.23 6.91 19.82
CA MET A 286 -1.05 8.24 19.25
C MET A 286 -2.33 8.79 18.61
N ILE A 287 -3.10 7.97 17.92
CA ILE A 287 -4.27 8.42 17.13
C ILE A 287 -5.54 7.61 17.38
N GLY A 288 -5.55 6.72 18.38
CA GLY A 288 -6.71 5.84 18.63
C GLY A 288 -7.00 4.86 17.50
N TYR A 289 -5.98 4.47 16.71
CA TYR A 289 -6.17 3.60 15.55
C TYR A 289 -6.66 2.21 15.96
N GLN A 290 -7.79 1.80 15.41
CA GLN A 290 -8.36 0.46 15.54
C GLN A 290 -8.94 0.06 14.18
N PRO A 291 -8.39 -0.96 13.50
CA PRO A 291 -9.02 -1.48 12.30
C PRO A 291 -10.38 -2.11 12.67
N THR A 292 -11.41 -1.74 11.93
CA THR A 292 -12.80 -2.17 12.20
C THR A 292 -13.29 -3.21 11.22
N ARG A 293 -12.64 -3.33 10.07
CA ARG A 293 -13.04 -4.23 8.98
C ARG A 293 -12.24 -5.52 9.03
N THR A 294 -12.98 -6.62 8.90
CA THR A 294 -12.45 -8.00 8.92
C THR A 294 -11.94 -8.43 7.53
N LEU A 295 -11.25 -9.59 7.47
CA LEU A 295 -10.87 -10.20 6.20
C LEU A 295 -12.10 -10.56 5.34
N THR A 296 -13.24 -10.91 5.97
CA THR A 296 -14.51 -11.15 5.26
C THR A 296 -15.00 -9.88 4.57
N ASP A 297 -14.95 -8.74 5.26
CA ASP A 297 -15.36 -7.45 4.68
C ASP A 297 -14.46 -7.10 3.48
N ILE A 298 -13.14 -7.31 3.62
CA ILE A 298 -12.17 -7.08 2.54
C ILE A 298 -12.51 -7.92 1.30
N ILE A 299 -12.72 -9.24 1.48
CA ILE A 299 -13.02 -10.14 0.35
C ILE A 299 -14.33 -9.75 -0.32
N ASN A 300 -15.38 -9.47 0.47
CA ASN A 300 -16.69 -9.07 -0.05
C ASN A 300 -16.64 -7.75 -0.81
N ASP A 301 -15.92 -6.75 -0.30
CA ASP A 301 -15.79 -5.44 -0.95
C ASP A 301 -14.98 -5.53 -2.23
N VAL A 302 -13.90 -6.33 -2.26
CA VAL A 302 -13.12 -6.61 -3.47
C VAL A 302 -13.95 -7.40 -4.48
N ALA A 303 -14.75 -8.38 -4.05
CA ALA A 303 -15.61 -9.15 -4.94
C ALA A 303 -16.69 -8.27 -5.59
N ARG A 304 -17.31 -7.37 -4.83
CA ARG A 304 -18.28 -6.41 -5.34
C ARG A 304 -17.66 -5.46 -6.36
N ASP A 305 -16.48 -4.93 -6.08
CA ASP A 305 -15.75 -4.04 -6.99
C ASP A 305 -15.41 -4.74 -8.31
N LEU A 306 -14.84 -5.94 -8.24
CA LEU A 306 -14.52 -6.74 -9.42
C LEU A 306 -15.77 -7.21 -10.20
N GLY A 307 -16.87 -7.49 -9.51
CA GLY A 307 -18.16 -7.84 -10.14
C GLY A 307 -18.71 -6.68 -10.97
N ASN A 308 -18.54 -5.44 -10.51
CA ASN A 308 -18.95 -4.25 -11.24
C ASN A 308 -18.05 -3.93 -12.45
N GLU A 309 -16.80 -4.38 -12.46
CA GLU A 309 -15.89 -4.24 -13.60
C GLU A 309 -16.15 -5.27 -14.72
N MET A 310 -16.85 -6.37 -14.43
CA MET A 310 -17.14 -7.43 -15.42
C MET A 310 -18.49 -7.14 -16.09
N PRO A 311 -18.61 -7.18 -17.43
CA PRO A 311 -19.91 -7.10 -18.09
C PRO A 311 -20.78 -8.24 -17.57
N GLU A 312 -22.07 -7.96 -17.33
CA GLU A 312 -23.07 -8.86 -16.73
C GLU A 312 -23.01 -10.28 -17.29
N THR A 313 -22.30 -11.17 -16.60
CA THR A 313 -22.42 -12.61 -16.78
C THR A 313 -23.18 -13.11 -15.54
N ARG A 314 -24.51 -13.02 -15.66
CA ARG A 314 -25.59 -13.72 -14.93
C ARG A 314 -25.22 -14.28 -13.55
N PHE A 315 -25.47 -13.50 -12.50
CA PHE A 315 -25.81 -14.04 -11.20
C PHE A 315 -27.28 -14.51 -11.27
N ASN A 316 -27.50 -15.80 -11.59
CA ASN A 316 -28.77 -16.46 -11.29
C ASN A 316 -28.80 -16.72 -9.77
N VAL A 317 -29.31 -15.80 -9.01
CA VAL A 317 -29.82 -16.09 -7.67
C VAL A 317 -31.11 -16.84 -7.90
N GLN A 318 -31.09 -18.17 -7.76
CA GLN A 318 -32.31 -18.95 -7.58
C GLN A 318 -32.88 -18.61 -6.21
N SER A 319 -34.06 -18.03 -6.23
CA SER A 319 -34.97 -17.80 -5.11
C SER A 319 -35.35 -19.09 -4.38
#